data_123733bf5b64f8f9607981881f2cfc09
#
_entry.id   123733bf5b64f8f9607981881f2cfc09
#
_cell.length_a   1.000
_cell.length_b   1.000
_cell.length_c   1.000
_cell.angle_alpha   90.00
_cell.angle_beta   90.00
_cell.angle_gamma   90.00
#
_symmetry.space_group_name_H-M   'P 1'
#
loop_
_entity.id
_entity.type
_entity.pdbx_description
1 polymer ?
#
loop_
_entity_poly.entity_id
_entity_poly.type
_entity_poly.pdbx_seq_one_letter_code
_entity_poly.pdbx_strand_id
1 'polypeptide(L)'
;MASKLHNALAKKLPDIQMSEAFINCVFLAMSGGLQDAYTYFTRNEVFSNAQTGNVVLMSTHFMMGECYQGLKYLLPFLAFGLGVFVTERIQGKYKNATRLHWRQAILLIEIVILIAVGFMPHSMDMFATIIVSFSCACLLYTSPSPRDRG
;
A
#
# COMPACT_ATOMS: atom_id res chain seq x y z
N MET A 1 -4.24 8.47 -47.12
CA MET A 1 -2.87 8.43 -46.58
C MET A 1 -2.83 8.73 -45.10
N ALA A 2 -3.56 9.72 -44.62
CA ALA A 2 -3.64 10.10 -43.19
C ALA A 2 -4.19 8.98 -42.25
N SER A 3 -5.20 8.20 -42.70
CA SER A 3 -5.78 7.13 -41.87
C SER A 3 -4.82 5.95 -41.64
N LYS A 4 -3.98 5.62 -42.61
CA LYS A 4 -2.93 4.60 -42.45
C LYS A 4 -1.82 5.03 -41.53
N LEU A 5 -1.48 6.34 -41.50
CA LEU A 5 -0.49 6.91 -40.60
C LEU A 5 -1.03 6.94 -39.18
N HIS A 6 -2.30 7.30 -38.98
CA HIS A 6 -2.97 7.29 -37.71
C HIS A 6 -3.05 5.88 -37.09
N ASN A 7 -3.40 4.88 -37.90
CA ASN A 7 -3.44 3.48 -37.45
C ASN A 7 -2.05 2.89 -37.21
N ALA A 8 -1.01 3.35 -37.93
CA ALA A 8 0.36 2.94 -37.72
C ALA A 8 0.95 3.56 -36.45
N LEU A 9 0.59 4.80 -36.12
CA LEU A 9 0.96 5.47 -34.86
C LEU A 9 0.23 4.89 -33.65
N ALA A 10 -1.06 4.58 -33.78
CA ALA A 10 -1.84 3.92 -32.73
C ALA A 10 -1.31 2.50 -32.41
N LYS A 11 -0.77 1.80 -33.41
CA LYS A 11 -0.16 0.46 -33.22
C LYS A 11 1.23 0.49 -32.61
N LYS A 12 1.86 1.65 -32.51
CA LYS A 12 3.24 1.83 -32.01
C LYS A 12 3.32 2.38 -30.58
N LEU A 13 2.19 2.81 -30.02
CA LEU A 13 2.11 3.14 -28.61
C LEU A 13 1.86 1.82 -27.86
N PRO A 14 2.80 1.37 -27.01
CA PRO A 14 2.49 0.25 -26.13
C PRO A 14 1.25 0.63 -25.31
N ASP A 15 0.31 -0.30 -25.15
CA ASP A 15 -0.80 -0.19 -24.21
C ASP A 15 -0.21 -0.14 -22.77
N ILE A 16 0.36 1.02 -22.43
CA ILE A 16 0.82 1.28 -21.08
C ILE A 16 -0.44 1.45 -20.25
N GLN A 17 -0.77 0.43 -19.47
CA GLN A 17 -1.85 0.55 -18.50
C GLN A 17 -1.60 1.81 -17.65
N MET A 18 -2.64 2.62 -17.45
CA MET A 18 -2.54 3.85 -16.65
C MET A 18 -1.88 3.64 -15.29
N SER A 19 -2.00 2.44 -14.72
CA SER A 19 -1.36 2.03 -13.46
C SER A 19 0.17 1.87 -13.56
N GLU A 20 0.71 1.73 -14.77
CA GLU A 20 2.16 1.63 -15.03
C GLU A 20 2.76 2.97 -15.49
N ALA A 21 1.94 4.01 -15.62
CA ALA A 21 2.43 5.33 -15.96
C ALA A 21 3.35 5.84 -14.84
N PHE A 22 4.53 6.35 -15.20
CA PHE A 22 5.53 6.88 -14.26
C PHE A 22 4.93 7.86 -13.25
N ILE A 23 3.99 8.69 -13.70
CA ILE A 23 3.31 9.67 -12.85
C ILE A 23 2.51 9.00 -11.72
N ASN A 24 1.85 7.86 -11.98
CA ASN A 24 1.13 7.13 -10.95
C ASN A 24 2.07 6.50 -9.93
N CYS A 25 3.24 6.00 -10.37
CA CYS A 25 4.27 5.49 -9.46
C CYS A 25 4.79 6.60 -8.54
N VAL A 26 4.96 7.82 -9.05
CA VAL A 26 5.37 8.98 -8.25
C VAL A 26 4.31 9.31 -7.19
N PHE A 27 3.03 9.38 -7.58
CA PHE A 27 1.95 9.64 -6.61
C PHE A 27 1.83 8.55 -5.55
N LEU A 28 1.97 7.28 -5.92
CA LEU A 28 1.95 6.16 -4.97
C LEU A 28 3.14 6.23 -4.01
N ALA A 29 4.33 6.52 -4.49
CA ALA A 29 5.52 6.67 -3.65
C ALA A 29 5.38 7.85 -2.69
N MET A 30 4.86 8.99 -3.16
CA MET A 30 4.58 10.16 -2.31
C MET A 30 3.50 9.85 -1.25
N SER A 31 2.43 9.15 -1.63
CA SER A 31 1.37 8.74 -0.70
C SER A 31 1.92 7.81 0.38
N GLY A 32 2.70 6.80 0.00
CA GLY A 32 3.33 5.87 0.95
C GLY A 32 4.30 6.58 1.91
N GLY A 33 5.12 7.49 1.38
CA GLY A 33 6.04 8.29 2.22
C GLY A 33 5.30 9.24 3.16
N LEU A 34 4.19 9.84 2.73
CA LEU A 34 3.37 10.70 3.58
C LEU A 34 2.68 9.90 4.70
N GLN A 35 2.19 8.70 4.41
CA GLN A 35 1.60 7.80 5.40
C GLN A 35 2.65 7.37 6.44
N ASP A 36 3.86 7.02 6.01
CA ASP A 36 4.96 6.68 6.91
C ASP A 36 5.36 7.87 7.79
N ALA A 37 5.48 9.06 7.21
CA ALA A 37 5.77 10.27 7.97
C ALA A 37 4.66 10.57 8.99
N TYR A 38 3.40 10.46 8.60
CA TYR A 38 2.27 10.64 9.51
C TYR A 38 2.33 9.65 10.68
N THR A 39 2.43 8.35 10.39
CA THR A 39 2.43 7.33 11.47
C THR A 39 3.67 7.42 12.34
N TYR A 40 4.82 7.73 11.77
CA TYR A 40 6.06 7.88 12.53
C TYR A 40 6.04 9.10 13.47
N PHE A 41 5.64 10.27 12.96
CA PHE A 41 5.69 11.50 13.78
C PHE A 41 4.48 11.68 14.70
N THR A 42 3.33 11.09 14.39
CA THR A 42 2.10 11.33 15.15
C THR A 42 1.56 10.08 15.86
N ARG A 43 2.04 8.87 15.51
CA ARG A 43 1.49 7.60 16.00
C ARG A 43 2.59 6.61 16.44
N ASN A 44 3.20 6.89 17.60
CA ASN A 44 4.14 5.96 18.29
C ASN A 44 5.42 5.60 17.52
N GLU A 45 5.90 6.41 16.57
CA GLU A 45 7.16 6.19 15.83
C GLU A 45 7.20 4.86 15.07
N VAL A 46 6.08 4.44 14.50
CA VAL A 46 5.95 3.20 13.73
C VAL A 46 5.68 3.53 12.27
N PHE A 47 6.36 2.84 11.36
CA PHE A 47 6.10 2.96 9.92
C PHE A 47 4.90 2.12 9.50
N SER A 48 4.04 2.66 8.65
CA SER A 48 2.90 1.94 8.10
C SER A 48 3.25 1.12 6.85
N ASN A 49 4.16 1.64 6.01
CA ASN A 49 4.55 1.04 4.74
C ASN A 49 5.99 0.50 4.77
N ALA A 50 6.94 1.23 5.37
CA ALA A 50 8.35 0.85 5.45
C ALA A 50 8.59 -0.25 6.51
N GLN A 51 8.11 -1.46 6.25
CA GLN A 51 8.21 -2.58 7.21
C GLN A 51 9.64 -2.98 7.56
N THR A 52 10.59 -2.77 6.64
CA THR A 52 12.02 -2.96 6.93
C THR A 52 12.49 -2.05 8.06
N GLY A 53 12.01 -0.80 8.10
CA GLY A 53 12.26 0.13 9.20
C GLY A 53 11.71 -0.39 10.54
N ASN A 54 10.50 -0.92 10.54
CA ASN A 54 9.91 -1.52 11.75
C ASN A 54 10.73 -2.71 12.26
N VAL A 55 11.24 -3.57 11.36
CA VAL A 55 12.10 -4.70 11.75
C VAL A 55 13.41 -4.23 12.37
N VAL A 56 14.04 -3.18 11.82
CA VAL A 56 15.27 -2.60 12.39
C VAL A 56 15.00 -2.02 13.77
N LEU A 57 13.95 -1.21 13.93
CA LEU A 57 13.58 -0.61 15.22
C LEU A 57 13.22 -1.68 16.26
N MET A 58 12.47 -2.69 15.86
CA MET A 58 12.16 -3.85 16.72
C MET A 58 13.43 -4.55 17.21
N SER A 59 14.35 -4.83 16.32
CA SER A 59 15.62 -5.49 16.64
C SER A 59 16.46 -4.64 17.59
N THR A 60 16.52 -3.32 17.39
CA THR A 60 17.25 -2.37 18.23
C THR A 60 16.72 -2.41 19.67
N HIS A 61 15.39 -2.33 19.86
CA HIS A 61 14.78 -2.38 21.18
C HIS A 61 14.99 -3.74 21.87
N PHE A 62 14.93 -4.85 21.13
CA PHE A 62 15.23 -6.17 21.71
C PHE A 62 16.68 -6.28 22.17
N MET A 63 17.64 -5.72 21.43
CA MET A 63 19.05 -5.70 21.83
C MET A 63 19.29 -4.82 23.08
N MET A 64 18.48 -3.79 23.28
CA MET A 64 18.50 -2.93 24.48
C MET A 64 17.77 -3.56 25.67
N GLY A 65 17.12 -4.73 25.50
CA GLY A 65 16.32 -5.38 26.56
C GLY A 65 14.92 -4.79 26.73
N GLU A 66 14.50 -3.89 25.85
CA GLU A 66 13.20 -3.22 25.88
C GLU A 66 12.12 -4.01 25.12
N CYS A 67 11.81 -5.23 25.59
CA CYS A 67 10.90 -6.14 24.86
C CYS A 67 9.53 -5.54 24.58
N TYR A 68 8.98 -4.74 25.50
CA TYR A 68 7.66 -4.12 25.31
C TYR A 68 7.69 -3.09 24.17
N GLN A 69 8.73 -2.28 24.07
CA GLN A 69 8.91 -1.31 23.01
C GLN A 69 9.14 -2.03 21.66
N GLY A 70 9.88 -3.12 21.64
CA GLY A 70 10.06 -3.92 20.45
C GLY A 70 8.76 -4.52 19.91
N LEU A 71 7.88 -5.00 20.79
CA LEU A 71 6.59 -5.60 20.40
C LEU A 71 5.64 -4.63 19.70
N LYS A 72 5.73 -3.32 19.95
CA LYS A 72 4.87 -2.34 19.26
C LYS A 72 5.07 -2.33 17.74
N TYR A 73 6.27 -2.69 17.25
CA TYR A 73 6.58 -2.77 15.82
C TYR A 73 6.10 -4.08 15.19
N LEU A 74 5.95 -5.14 15.99
CA LEU A 74 5.52 -6.44 15.51
C LEU A 74 4.06 -6.43 15.03
N LEU A 75 3.16 -5.74 15.71
CA LEU A 75 1.73 -5.73 15.37
C LEU A 75 1.45 -5.11 13.99
N PRO A 76 1.95 -3.91 13.64
CA PRO A 76 1.82 -3.36 12.29
C PRO A 76 2.49 -4.21 11.22
N PHE A 77 3.63 -4.85 11.54
CA PHE A 77 4.29 -5.80 10.64
C PHE A 77 3.40 -7.01 10.32
N LEU A 78 2.79 -7.63 11.32
CA LEU A 78 1.85 -8.74 11.13
C LEU A 78 0.57 -8.30 10.39
N ALA A 79 0.06 -7.11 10.69
CA ALA A 79 -1.10 -6.55 10.01
C ALA A 79 -0.83 -6.30 8.51
N PHE A 80 0.37 -5.81 8.19
CA PHE A 80 0.83 -5.67 6.80
C PHE A 80 0.89 -7.03 6.09
N GLY A 81 1.51 -8.04 6.71
CA GLY A 81 1.57 -9.40 6.18
C GLY A 81 0.18 -10.01 5.95
N LEU A 82 -0.74 -9.77 6.88
CA LEU A 82 -2.14 -10.19 6.74
C LEU A 82 -2.83 -9.47 5.56
N GLY A 83 -2.59 -8.18 5.38
CA GLY A 83 -3.10 -7.40 4.26
C GLY A 83 -2.63 -7.94 2.91
N VAL A 84 -1.34 -8.29 2.79
CA VAL A 84 -0.77 -8.96 1.61
C VAL A 84 -1.51 -10.27 1.34
N PHE A 85 -1.61 -11.13 2.35
CA PHE A 85 -2.26 -12.44 2.21
C PHE A 85 -3.72 -12.32 1.77
N VAL A 86 -4.48 -11.41 2.38
CA VAL A 86 -5.90 -11.18 2.03
C VAL A 86 -6.00 -10.68 0.59
N THR A 87 -5.17 -9.75 0.19
CA THR A 87 -5.20 -9.17 -1.17
C THR A 87 -4.85 -10.22 -2.22
N GLU A 88 -3.85 -11.07 -1.98
CA GLU A 88 -3.51 -12.18 -2.89
C GLU A 88 -4.67 -13.17 -3.04
N ARG A 89 -5.38 -13.50 -1.95
CA ARG A 89 -6.54 -14.39 -1.99
C ARG A 89 -7.71 -13.78 -2.77
N ILE A 90 -7.95 -12.50 -2.60
CA ILE A 90 -8.99 -11.76 -3.33
C ILE A 90 -8.63 -11.70 -4.83
N GLN A 91 -7.40 -11.34 -5.17
CA GLN A 91 -6.94 -11.31 -6.57
C GLN A 91 -7.10 -12.66 -7.25
N GLY A 92 -6.71 -13.76 -6.60
CA GLY A 92 -6.84 -15.10 -7.15
C GLY A 92 -8.30 -15.49 -7.48
N LYS A 93 -9.25 -15.02 -6.68
CA LYS A 93 -10.68 -15.32 -6.83
C LYS A 93 -11.38 -14.44 -7.88
N TYR A 94 -10.94 -13.19 -8.05
CA TYR A 94 -11.58 -12.21 -8.93
C TYR A 94 -10.78 -11.92 -10.22
N LYS A 95 -9.88 -12.80 -10.62
CA LYS A 95 -9.01 -12.67 -11.80
C LYS A 95 -9.80 -12.44 -13.12
N ASN A 96 -11.08 -12.84 -13.18
CA ASN A 96 -11.95 -12.71 -14.34
C ASN A 96 -12.97 -11.55 -14.26
N ALA A 97 -13.02 -10.81 -13.15
CA ALA A 97 -13.89 -9.63 -13.04
C ALA A 97 -13.16 -8.41 -13.63
N THR A 98 -13.91 -7.55 -14.31
CA THR A 98 -13.41 -6.32 -14.95
C THR A 98 -12.45 -5.55 -14.03
N ARG A 99 -11.17 -5.62 -14.32
CA ARG A 99 -10.04 -5.23 -13.45
C ARG A 99 -10.05 -3.76 -12.99
N LEU A 100 -10.83 -2.90 -13.64
CA LEU A 100 -10.79 -1.46 -13.39
C LEU A 100 -11.62 -1.06 -12.17
N HIS A 101 -12.79 -1.67 -11.95
CA HIS A 101 -13.73 -1.26 -10.91
C HIS A 101 -13.31 -1.64 -9.49
N TRP A 102 -12.72 -2.83 -9.28
CA TRP A 102 -12.32 -3.27 -7.94
C TRP A 102 -11.10 -2.52 -7.39
N ARG A 103 -10.18 -2.08 -8.26
CA ARG A 103 -9.04 -1.23 -7.87
C ARG A 103 -9.48 0.14 -7.38
N GLN A 104 -10.45 0.74 -8.06
CA GLN A 104 -11.05 2.00 -7.62
C GLN A 104 -11.76 1.85 -6.28
N ALA A 105 -12.44 0.71 -6.06
CA ALA A 105 -13.07 0.42 -4.77
C ALA A 105 -12.05 0.33 -3.63
N ILE A 106 -10.90 -0.34 -3.84
CA ILE A 106 -9.83 -0.41 -2.82
C ILE A 106 -9.27 0.97 -2.53
N LEU A 107 -8.99 1.80 -3.53
CA LEU A 107 -8.55 3.19 -3.34
C LEU A 107 -9.55 4.01 -2.53
N LEU A 108 -10.85 3.87 -2.83
CA LEU A 108 -11.90 4.56 -2.07
C LEU A 108 -11.93 4.10 -0.61
N ILE A 109 -11.84 2.80 -0.38
CA ILE A 109 -11.78 2.23 0.98
C ILE A 109 -10.56 2.79 1.73
N GLU A 110 -9.39 2.85 1.08
CA GLU A 110 -8.19 3.43 1.67
C GLU A 110 -8.37 4.90 2.04
N ILE A 111 -8.91 5.72 1.16
CA ILE A 111 -9.20 7.12 1.45
C ILE A 111 -10.12 7.25 2.67
N VAL A 112 -11.17 6.44 2.74
CA VAL A 112 -12.10 6.43 3.89
C VAL A 112 -11.39 6.02 5.18
N ILE A 113 -10.54 4.99 5.12
CA ILE A 113 -9.73 4.53 6.26
C ILE A 113 -8.79 5.64 6.73
N LEU A 114 -8.06 6.29 5.84
CA LEU A 114 -7.13 7.36 6.20
C LEU A 114 -7.85 8.57 6.82
N ILE A 115 -9.01 8.94 6.30
CA ILE A 115 -9.84 9.98 6.89
C ILE A 115 -10.30 9.57 8.30
N ALA A 116 -10.79 8.36 8.47
CA ALA A 116 -11.22 7.85 9.78
C ALA A 116 -10.08 7.83 10.79
N VAL A 117 -8.89 7.36 10.39
CA VAL A 117 -7.69 7.34 11.23
C VAL A 117 -7.23 8.77 11.59
N GLY A 118 -7.39 9.75 10.68
CA GLY A 118 -7.09 11.15 10.95
C GLY A 118 -7.89 11.74 12.12
N PHE A 119 -9.11 11.24 12.36
CA PHE A 119 -9.97 11.67 13.48
C PHE A 119 -9.80 10.81 14.75
N MET A 120 -8.99 9.74 14.71
CA MET A 120 -8.80 8.87 15.88
C MET A 120 -7.96 9.57 16.96
N PRO A 121 -8.38 9.49 18.24
CA PRO A 121 -7.61 10.04 19.36
C PRO A 121 -6.29 9.26 19.56
N HIS A 122 -5.29 9.92 20.14
CA HIS A 122 -3.97 9.32 20.41
C HIS A 122 -4.02 8.10 21.35
N SER A 123 -5.08 7.93 22.13
CA SER A 123 -5.27 6.72 22.93
C SER A 123 -5.40 5.43 22.11
N MET A 124 -5.66 5.56 20.81
CA MET A 124 -5.85 4.44 19.88
C MET A 124 -4.74 4.35 18.81
N ASP A 125 -3.57 4.90 19.08
CA ASP A 125 -2.45 4.95 18.12
C ASP A 125 -2.03 3.56 17.59
N MET A 126 -2.05 2.55 18.46
CA MET A 126 -1.75 1.18 18.04
C MET A 126 -2.75 0.65 17.02
N PHE A 127 -4.05 0.87 17.24
CA PHE A 127 -5.08 0.48 16.27
C PHE A 127 -4.97 1.27 14.98
N ALA A 128 -4.69 2.56 15.05
CA ALA A 128 -4.49 3.41 13.90
C ALA A 128 -3.35 2.87 13.02
N THR A 129 -2.18 2.56 13.60
CA THR A 129 -1.03 2.03 12.85
C THR A 129 -1.29 0.65 12.26
N ILE A 130 -2.01 -0.24 12.98
CA ILE A 130 -2.41 -1.56 12.47
C ILE A 130 -3.30 -1.41 11.23
N ILE A 131 -4.32 -0.55 11.30
CA ILE A 131 -5.28 -0.35 10.21
C ILE A 131 -4.60 0.27 9.00
N VAL A 132 -3.74 1.29 9.20
CA VAL A 132 -3.01 1.94 8.10
C VAL A 132 -2.03 0.95 7.46
N SER A 133 -1.28 0.16 8.24
CA SER A 133 -0.37 -0.85 7.70
C SER A 133 -1.08 -1.92 6.88
N PHE A 134 -2.23 -2.38 7.34
CA PHE A 134 -3.09 -3.30 6.58
C PHE A 134 -3.57 -2.67 5.26
N SER A 135 -4.04 -1.43 5.30
CA SER A 135 -4.51 -0.68 4.12
C SER A 135 -3.39 -0.46 3.10
N CYS A 136 -2.20 -0.06 3.56
CA CYS A 136 -1.01 0.08 2.71
C CYS A 136 -0.65 -1.22 1.98
N ALA A 137 -0.71 -2.36 2.67
CA ALA A 137 -0.46 -3.66 2.08
C ALA A 137 -1.50 -3.99 0.98
N CYS A 138 -2.77 -3.73 1.24
CA CYS A 138 -3.83 -3.92 0.26
C CYS A 138 -3.62 -3.07 -1.00
N LEU A 139 -3.24 -1.81 -0.85
CA LEU A 139 -2.95 -0.92 -1.97
C LEU A 139 -1.74 -1.38 -2.78
N LEU A 140 -0.63 -1.68 -2.10
CA LEU A 140 0.63 -2.06 -2.74
C LEU A 140 0.46 -3.33 -3.59
N TYR A 141 -0.24 -4.33 -3.07
CA TYR A 141 -0.47 -5.60 -3.76
C TYR A 141 -1.64 -5.58 -4.75
N THR A 142 -2.41 -4.50 -4.77
CA THR A 142 -3.44 -4.26 -5.79
C THR A 142 -2.83 -3.67 -7.06
N SER A 143 -1.62 -3.11 -6.99
CA SER A 143 -0.87 -2.61 -8.15
C SER A 143 -0.53 -3.75 -9.12
N PRO A 144 -0.67 -3.56 -10.46
CA PRO A 144 -0.38 -4.60 -11.42
C PRO A 144 1.09 -4.98 -11.39
N SER A 145 1.35 -6.27 -11.18
CA SER A 145 2.68 -6.83 -11.34
C SER A 145 2.99 -7.08 -12.82
N PRO A 146 4.26 -6.94 -13.26
CA PRO A 146 4.69 -7.37 -14.59
C PRO A 146 4.40 -8.85 -14.89
N ARG A 147 4.19 -9.69 -13.87
CA ARG A 147 3.81 -11.10 -13.97
C ARG A 147 2.39 -11.35 -14.50
N ASP A 148 1.52 -10.34 -14.49
CA ASP A 148 0.14 -10.49 -14.97
C ASP A 148 0.02 -10.43 -16.50
N ARG A 149 1.14 -10.37 -17.23
CA ARG A 149 1.23 -10.33 -18.69
C ARG A 149 1.44 -11.70 -19.35
N GLY A 150 1.38 -12.77 -18.57
CA GLY A 150 1.51 -14.16 -19.06
C GLY A 150 0.18 -14.87 -19.26
#